data_5566c853fcb38c61006e86a97e1fa761
#
_entry.id   5566c853fcb38c61006e86a97e1fa761
#
_cell.length_a   1.000
_cell.length_b   1.000
_cell.length_c   1.000
_cell.angle_alpha   90.00
_cell.angle_beta   90.00
_cell.angle_gamma   90.00
#
_symmetry.space_group_name_H-M   'P 1'
#
loop_
_entity.id
_entity.type
_entity.pdbx_description
1 polymer ?
#
loop_
_entity_poly.entity_id
_entity_poly.type
_entity_poly.pdbx_seq_one_letter_code
_entity_poly.pdbx_strand_id
1 'polypeptide(L)'
;MNTLRHTDAGYARKLDRLCAASSLFDPKIEAGARAIVERVAANGDTALIEFAKKFDGAKLTAKTLRVSEGELATAGQVVNAKLKRAIRFAHRNISQFHKQGLRKGWNGRNAQGAKVGEKFDPFGRVGVYIPGGTAPLMSTVLMTVTLAKVAGLSLIHISEPTRPSI
;
A
#
# COMPACT_ATOMS: atom_id res chain seq x y z
N MET A 1 -13.14 8.66 25.86
CA MET A 1 -12.06 9.34 25.12
C MET A 1 -11.27 10.15 26.14
N ASN A 2 -9.97 9.87 26.33
CA ASN A 2 -9.15 10.63 27.29
C ASN A 2 -8.64 11.89 26.60
N THR A 3 -8.99 13.06 27.14
CA THR A 3 -8.55 14.35 26.62
C THR A 3 -7.46 14.91 27.52
N LEU A 4 -6.31 15.30 26.94
CA LEU A 4 -5.24 15.97 27.62
C LEU A 4 -5.30 17.48 27.28
N ARG A 5 -5.45 18.32 28.29
CA ARG A 5 -5.52 19.79 28.12
C ARG A 5 -4.21 20.40 28.58
N HIS A 6 -3.77 21.48 27.92
CA HIS A 6 -2.55 22.21 28.30
C HIS A 6 -2.59 22.80 29.72
N THR A 7 -3.79 22.95 30.27
CA THR A 7 -4.02 23.42 31.65
C THR A 7 -3.96 22.31 32.71
N ASP A 8 -3.86 21.05 32.29
CA ASP A 8 -3.84 19.91 33.21
C ASP A 8 -2.52 19.84 33.99
N ALA A 9 -2.60 19.54 35.28
CA ALA A 9 -1.40 19.29 36.07
C ALA A 9 -0.53 18.19 35.45
N GLY A 10 0.74 18.50 35.23
CA GLY A 10 1.70 17.59 34.62
C GLY A 10 1.49 17.36 33.11
N TYR A 11 0.83 18.31 32.41
CA TYR A 11 0.60 18.26 30.96
C TYR A 11 1.86 17.89 30.17
N ALA A 12 2.97 18.60 30.35
CA ALA A 12 4.20 18.38 29.62
C ALA A 12 4.68 16.92 29.76
N ARG A 13 4.73 16.37 30.97
CA ARG A 13 5.14 14.97 31.24
C ARG A 13 4.19 13.96 30.60
N LYS A 14 2.88 14.24 30.63
CA LYS A 14 1.87 13.36 30.00
C LYS A 14 1.98 13.40 28.48
N LEU A 15 2.22 14.58 27.92
CA LEU A 15 2.44 14.75 26.49
C LEU A 15 3.70 14.03 26.03
N ASP A 16 4.82 14.21 26.72
CA ASP A 16 6.07 13.50 26.43
C ASP A 16 5.90 12.00 26.46
N ARG A 17 5.16 11.46 27.45
CA ARG A 17 4.85 10.03 27.53
C ARG A 17 4.02 9.57 26.32
N LEU A 18 3.04 10.34 25.86
CA LEU A 18 2.24 10.01 24.70
C LEU A 18 3.06 10.04 23.41
N CYS A 19 3.95 11.03 23.28
CA CYS A 19 4.84 11.15 22.12
C CYS A 19 5.93 10.07 22.12
N ALA A 20 6.46 9.69 23.28
CA ALA A 20 7.46 8.64 23.40
C ALA A 20 6.91 7.22 23.15
N ALA A 21 5.59 7.04 23.27
CA ALA A 21 4.92 5.75 23.09
C ALA A 21 4.73 5.35 21.62
N SER A 22 5.37 6.02 20.66
CA SER A 22 5.28 5.66 19.25
C SER A 22 6.06 4.37 18.96
N SER A 23 5.33 3.32 18.57
CA SER A 23 5.93 2.05 18.14
C SER A 23 6.74 2.16 16.83
N LEU A 24 6.64 3.28 16.12
CA LEU A 24 7.34 3.54 14.86
C LEU A 24 8.88 3.57 15.04
N PHE A 25 9.37 3.80 16.23
CA PHE A 25 10.79 3.91 16.55
C PHE A 25 11.24 2.88 17.60
N ASP A 26 10.46 1.80 17.81
CA ASP A 26 10.87 0.73 18.72
C ASP A 26 11.98 -0.10 18.07
N PRO A 27 13.20 -0.14 18.64
CA PRO A 27 14.33 -0.86 18.08
C PRO A 27 14.07 -2.37 17.92
N LYS A 28 13.20 -2.95 18.76
CA LYS A 28 12.83 -4.38 18.68
C LYS A 28 11.97 -4.66 17.47
N ILE A 29 11.02 -3.76 17.16
CA ILE A 29 10.16 -3.86 15.98
C ILE A 29 11.02 -3.69 14.71
N GLU A 30 11.91 -2.70 14.70
CA GLU A 30 12.83 -2.47 13.58
C GLU A 30 13.74 -3.67 13.35
N ALA A 31 14.37 -4.20 14.38
CA ALA A 31 15.24 -5.38 14.29
C ALA A 31 14.47 -6.61 13.77
N GLY A 32 13.24 -6.83 14.26
CA GLY A 32 12.38 -7.91 13.79
C GLY A 32 12.00 -7.77 12.30
N ALA A 33 11.61 -6.58 11.86
CA ALA A 33 11.30 -6.31 10.47
C ALA A 33 12.54 -6.48 9.57
N ARG A 34 13.68 -5.96 9.98
CA ARG A 34 14.97 -6.10 9.27
C ARG A 34 15.34 -7.56 9.09
N ALA A 35 15.27 -8.39 10.15
CA ALA A 35 15.57 -9.82 10.08
C ALA A 35 14.68 -10.57 9.09
N ILE A 36 13.38 -10.19 8.99
CA ILE A 36 12.45 -10.76 8.01
C ILE A 36 12.89 -10.38 6.58
N VAL A 37 13.16 -9.10 6.34
CA VAL A 37 13.58 -8.59 5.02
C VAL A 37 14.89 -9.25 4.56
N GLU A 38 15.89 -9.33 5.43
CA GLU A 38 17.18 -9.96 5.14
C GLU A 38 17.02 -11.45 4.83
N ARG A 39 16.19 -12.16 5.60
CA ARG A 39 15.92 -13.57 5.36
C ARG A 39 15.19 -13.81 4.04
N VAL A 40 14.24 -12.97 3.68
CA VAL A 40 13.56 -13.06 2.38
C VAL A 40 14.51 -12.72 1.24
N ALA A 41 15.37 -11.71 1.40
CA ALA A 41 16.39 -11.37 0.41
C ALA A 41 17.37 -12.52 0.15
N ALA A 42 17.73 -13.29 1.19
CA ALA A 42 18.64 -14.41 1.08
C ALA A 42 17.98 -15.70 0.53
N ASN A 43 16.73 -15.98 0.92
CA ASN A 43 16.08 -17.29 0.72
C ASN A 43 14.83 -17.22 -0.18
N GLY A 44 14.44 -16.05 -0.66
CA GLY A 44 13.33 -15.86 -1.60
C GLY A 44 12.01 -16.46 -1.14
N ASP A 45 11.33 -17.15 -2.04
CA ASP A 45 9.99 -17.72 -1.83
C ASP A 45 9.92 -18.71 -0.66
N THR A 46 11.00 -19.42 -0.37
CA THR A 46 11.05 -20.35 0.77
C THR A 46 10.82 -19.63 2.10
N ALA A 47 11.50 -18.49 2.28
CA ALA A 47 11.32 -17.67 3.47
C ALA A 47 9.92 -17.03 3.54
N LEU A 48 9.37 -16.59 2.41
CA LEU A 48 8.01 -16.06 2.34
C LEU A 48 6.97 -17.10 2.77
N ILE A 49 7.09 -18.34 2.30
CA ILE A 49 6.19 -19.44 2.66
C ILE A 49 6.29 -19.78 4.14
N GLU A 50 7.51 -19.82 4.69
CA GLU A 50 7.73 -20.03 6.12
C GLU A 50 7.09 -18.93 6.97
N PHE A 51 7.29 -17.66 6.60
CA PHE A 51 6.70 -16.53 7.32
C PHE A 51 5.18 -16.46 7.18
N ALA A 52 4.63 -16.72 6.00
CA ALA A 52 3.19 -16.81 5.79
C ALA A 52 2.56 -17.90 6.67
N LYS A 53 3.20 -19.06 6.78
CA LYS A 53 2.76 -20.12 7.71
C LYS A 53 2.87 -19.68 9.17
N LYS A 54 3.99 -19.04 9.54
CA LYS A 54 4.27 -18.64 10.93
C LYS A 54 3.35 -17.53 11.45
N PHE A 55 3.11 -16.50 10.64
CA PHE A 55 2.40 -15.29 11.07
C PHE A 55 0.91 -15.32 10.71
N ASP A 56 0.57 -15.90 9.57
CA ASP A 56 -0.80 -15.88 9.04
C ASP A 56 -1.48 -17.26 9.09
N GLY A 57 -0.75 -18.32 9.44
CA GLY A 57 -1.26 -19.68 9.39
C GLY A 57 -1.53 -20.21 7.99
N ALA A 58 -1.13 -19.47 6.94
CA ALA A 58 -1.43 -19.78 5.57
C ALA A 58 -0.57 -20.94 5.04
N LYS A 59 -1.20 -21.85 4.32
CA LYS A 59 -0.54 -23.00 3.66
C LYS A 59 -0.28 -22.62 2.19
N LEU A 60 0.85 -21.93 1.94
CA LEU A 60 1.26 -21.53 0.59
C LEU A 60 2.31 -22.48 0.02
N THR A 61 2.44 -22.47 -1.29
CA THR A 61 3.51 -23.09 -2.07
C THR A 61 4.04 -22.07 -3.07
N ALA A 62 5.19 -22.31 -3.68
CA ALA A 62 5.72 -21.42 -4.71
C ALA A 62 4.72 -21.16 -5.86
N LYS A 63 3.87 -22.16 -6.17
CA LYS A 63 2.83 -22.04 -7.21
C LYS A 63 1.62 -21.20 -6.77
N THR A 64 1.32 -21.13 -5.47
CA THR A 64 0.15 -20.45 -4.92
C THR A 64 0.48 -19.11 -4.25
N LEU A 65 1.75 -18.69 -4.26
CA LEU A 65 2.13 -17.33 -3.84
C LEU A 65 1.48 -16.25 -4.71
N ARG A 66 1.35 -16.52 -5.99
CA ARG A 66 0.70 -15.62 -6.94
C ARG A 66 -0.73 -16.07 -7.17
N VAL A 67 -1.67 -15.15 -7.04
CA VAL A 67 -3.08 -15.39 -7.43
C VAL A 67 -3.16 -15.60 -8.94
N SER A 68 -3.81 -16.68 -9.35
CA SER A 68 -3.98 -17.04 -10.76
C SER A 68 -5.06 -16.19 -11.44
N GLU A 69 -5.01 -16.11 -12.77
CA GLU A 69 -6.06 -15.43 -13.55
C GLU A 69 -7.44 -16.09 -13.38
N GLY A 70 -7.48 -17.41 -13.19
CA GLY A 70 -8.70 -18.15 -12.91
C GLY A 70 -9.33 -17.75 -11.57
N GLU A 71 -8.53 -17.58 -10.52
CA GLU A 71 -9.00 -17.10 -9.21
C GLU A 71 -9.54 -15.66 -9.31
N LEU A 72 -8.85 -14.78 -10.04
CA LEU A 72 -9.30 -13.41 -10.28
C LEU A 72 -10.64 -13.37 -11.04
N ALA A 73 -10.79 -14.21 -12.08
CA ALA A 73 -12.02 -14.31 -12.84
C ALA A 73 -13.19 -14.80 -11.97
N THR A 74 -12.94 -15.84 -11.16
CA THR A 74 -13.94 -16.41 -10.24
C THR A 74 -14.34 -15.39 -9.18
N ALA A 75 -13.38 -14.71 -8.55
CA ALA A 75 -13.65 -13.65 -7.59
C ALA A 75 -14.54 -12.55 -8.19
N GLY A 76 -14.30 -12.19 -9.45
CA GLY A 76 -15.14 -11.25 -10.18
C GLY A 76 -16.60 -11.71 -10.35
N GLN A 77 -16.88 -13.01 -10.39
CA GLN A 77 -18.25 -13.54 -10.53
C GLN A 77 -19.01 -13.56 -9.20
N VAL A 78 -18.35 -13.87 -8.11
CA VAL A 78 -18.95 -13.98 -6.77
C VAL A 78 -19.44 -12.64 -6.21
N VAL A 79 -18.84 -11.54 -6.60
CA VAL A 79 -19.22 -10.20 -6.12
C VAL A 79 -20.61 -9.82 -6.63
N ASN A 80 -21.51 -9.43 -5.72
CA ASN A 80 -22.88 -9.03 -6.08
C ASN A 80 -22.93 -7.75 -6.93
N ALA A 81 -24.00 -7.57 -7.70
CA ALA A 81 -24.17 -6.46 -8.64
C ALA A 81 -24.14 -5.07 -7.97
N LYS A 82 -24.65 -4.95 -6.72
CA LYS A 82 -24.65 -3.70 -5.96
C LYS A 82 -23.24 -3.26 -5.62
N LEU A 83 -22.42 -4.19 -5.11
CA LEU A 83 -21.01 -3.92 -4.79
C LEU A 83 -20.19 -3.61 -6.06
N LYS A 84 -20.40 -4.36 -7.15
CA LYS A 84 -19.77 -4.04 -8.45
C LYS A 84 -20.07 -2.63 -8.93
N ARG A 85 -21.32 -2.16 -8.76
CA ARG A 85 -21.71 -0.78 -9.12
C ARG A 85 -21.01 0.24 -8.23
N ALA A 86 -20.97 0.01 -6.91
CA ALA A 86 -20.29 0.89 -5.96
C ALA A 86 -18.78 1.01 -6.27
N ILE A 87 -18.10 -0.11 -6.53
CA ILE A 87 -16.68 -0.14 -6.90
C ILE A 87 -16.45 0.65 -8.19
N ARG A 88 -17.26 0.41 -9.24
CA ARG A 88 -17.13 1.16 -10.51
C ARG A 88 -17.38 2.64 -10.34
N PHE A 89 -18.34 3.03 -9.51
CA PHE A 89 -18.62 4.43 -9.21
C PHE A 89 -17.45 5.10 -8.50
N ALA A 90 -16.94 4.48 -7.43
CA ALA A 90 -15.77 4.96 -6.69
C ALA A 90 -14.53 5.06 -7.59
N HIS A 91 -14.23 4.02 -8.37
CA HIS A 91 -13.11 4.02 -9.34
C HIS A 91 -13.20 5.17 -10.34
N ARG A 92 -14.39 5.46 -10.88
CA ARG A 92 -14.59 6.56 -11.81
C ARG A 92 -14.30 7.91 -11.16
N ASN A 93 -14.84 8.15 -9.95
CA ASN A 93 -14.63 9.40 -9.24
C ASN A 93 -13.15 9.61 -8.89
N ILE A 94 -12.49 8.57 -8.38
CA ILE A 94 -11.06 8.61 -8.05
C ILE A 94 -10.23 8.86 -9.32
N SER A 95 -10.52 8.16 -10.41
CA SER A 95 -9.81 8.34 -11.69
C SER A 95 -9.98 9.77 -12.22
N GLN A 96 -11.20 10.31 -12.18
CA GLN A 96 -11.49 11.66 -12.65
C GLN A 96 -10.75 12.71 -11.81
N PHE A 97 -10.77 12.59 -10.49
CA PHE A 97 -10.07 13.49 -9.59
C PHE A 97 -8.55 13.49 -9.85
N HIS A 98 -7.94 12.31 -9.90
CA HIS A 98 -6.48 12.20 -10.06
C HIS A 98 -5.98 12.59 -11.45
N LYS A 99 -6.80 12.45 -12.49
CA LYS A 99 -6.46 12.99 -13.83
C LYS A 99 -6.26 14.50 -13.83
N GLN A 100 -7.00 15.23 -12.99
CA GLN A 100 -6.83 16.69 -12.86
C GLN A 100 -5.52 17.06 -12.16
N GLY A 101 -5.01 16.21 -11.29
CA GLY A 101 -3.75 16.43 -10.55
C GLY A 101 -2.48 15.99 -11.30
N LEU A 102 -2.59 15.43 -12.51
CA LEU A 102 -1.43 15.03 -13.27
C LEU A 102 -0.60 16.24 -13.68
N ARG A 103 0.65 16.25 -13.25
CA ARG A 103 1.59 17.30 -13.66
C ARG A 103 2.00 17.08 -15.11
N LYS A 104 2.05 18.18 -15.88
CA LYS A 104 2.57 18.17 -17.24
C LYS A 104 3.98 18.71 -17.24
N GLY A 105 4.87 18.06 -17.99
CA GLY A 105 6.21 18.60 -18.23
C GLY A 105 6.12 19.94 -18.99
N TRP A 106 7.09 20.78 -18.76
CA TRP A 106 7.25 22.04 -19.49
C TRP A 106 8.72 22.25 -19.85
N ASN A 107 8.97 23.05 -20.86
CA ASN A 107 10.30 23.48 -21.25
C ASN A 107 10.29 24.94 -21.67
N GLY A 108 11.42 25.61 -21.52
CA GLY A 108 11.60 27.00 -21.86
C GLY A 108 13.08 27.35 -21.95
N ARG A 109 13.38 28.65 -22.04
CA ARG A 109 14.74 29.17 -21.97
C ARG A 109 14.84 30.18 -20.83
N ASN A 110 15.94 30.16 -20.10
CA ASN A 110 16.24 31.19 -19.12
C ASN A 110 16.78 32.46 -19.81
N ALA A 111 17.03 33.49 -19.02
CA ALA A 111 17.54 34.78 -19.51
C ALA A 111 18.90 34.67 -20.23
N GLN A 112 19.69 33.64 -19.94
CA GLN A 112 20.99 33.36 -20.55
C GLN A 112 20.87 32.43 -21.78
N GLY A 113 19.67 32.06 -22.19
CA GLY A 113 19.38 31.23 -23.36
C GLY A 113 19.46 29.71 -23.13
N ALA A 114 19.81 29.26 -21.92
CA ALA A 114 19.85 27.84 -21.60
C ALA A 114 18.45 27.21 -21.61
N LYS A 115 18.34 25.97 -22.11
CA LYS A 115 17.10 25.19 -22.06
C LYS A 115 16.87 24.70 -20.63
N VAL A 116 15.72 25.00 -20.07
CA VAL A 116 15.29 24.58 -18.72
C VAL A 116 13.89 24.00 -18.80
N GLY A 117 13.55 23.11 -17.87
CA GLY A 117 12.21 22.50 -17.84
C GLY A 117 12.06 21.44 -16.78
N GLU A 118 10.86 20.92 -16.67
CA GLU A 118 10.53 19.77 -15.82
C GLU A 118 9.97 18.66 -16.70
N LYS A 119 10.34 17.43 -16.41
CA LYS A 119 9.82 16.22 -17.03
C LYS A 119 9.26 15.30 -15.94
N PHE A 120 8.07 14.78 -16.16
CA PHE A 120 7.40 13.85 -15.27
C PHE A 120 7.22 12.52 -15.99
N ASP A 121 7.97 11.50 -15.57
CA ASP A 121 7.86 10.15 -16.10
C ASP A 121 7.30 9.22 -15.01
N PRO A 122 6.38 8.30 -15.35
CA PRO A 122 5.92 7.30 -14.42
C PRO A 122 7.04 6.29 -14.11
N PHE A 123 7.02 5.71 -12.91
CA PHE A 123 7.86 4.56 -12.62
C PHE A 123 7.51 3.39 -13.52
N GLY A 124 8.50 2.62 -13.94
CA GLY A 124 8.27 1.42 -14.77
C GLY A 124 7.53 0.32 -14.02
N ARG A 125 7.73 0.22 -12.69
CA ARG A 125 7.11 -0.80 -11.85
C ARG A 125 6.95 -0.31 -10.42
N VAL A 126 5.80 -0.62 -9.81
CA VAL A 126 5.53 -0.32 -8.40
C VAL A 126 4.91 -1.52 -7.71
N GLY A 127 5.16 -1.65 -6.42
CA GLY A 127 4.45 -2.54 -5.52
C GLY A 127 3.39 -1.76 -4.74
N VAL A 128 2.22 -2.36 -4.56
CA VAL A 128 1.14 -1.82 -3.74
C VAL A 128 0.83 -2.83 -2.65
N TYR A 129 1.05 -2.44 -1.40
CA TYR A 129 0.66 -3.23 -0.25
C TYR A 129 -0.75 -2.85 0.20
N ILE A 130 -1.62 -3.85 0.29
CA ILE A 130 -2.98 -3.67 0.77
C ILE A 130 -3.08 -4.31 2.16
N PRO A 131 -3.26 -3.50 3.22
CA PRO A 131 -3.46 -4.06 4.55
C PRO A 131 -4.67 -5.00 4.57
N GLY A 132 -4.46 -6.22 5.06
CA GLY A 132 -5.50 -7.23 5.25
C GLY A 132 -5.76 -7.45 6.74
N GLY A 133 -6.33 -8.59 7.09
CA GLY A 133 -6.66 -8.98 8.45
C GLY A 133 -8.16 -9.19 8.62
N THR A 134 -8.78 -8.54 9.60
CA THR A 134 -10.21 -8.73 9.91
C THR A 134 -11.17 -8.28 8.82
N ALA A 135 -10.77 -7.35 7.95
CA ALA A 135 -11.58 -6.89 6.83
C ALA A 135 -10.70 -6.47 5.62
N PRO A 136 -11.08 -6.87 4.39
CA PRO A 136 -10.36 -6.43 3.20
C PRO A 136 -10.57 -4.93 2.96
N LEU A 137 -9.46 -4.18 2.83
CA LEU A 137 -9.48 -2.74 2.60
C LEU A 137 -9.63 -2.43 1.10
N MET A 138 -10.81 -2.65 0.55
CA MET A 138 -11.13 -2.36 -0.85
C MET A 138 -10.88 -0.89 -1.21
N SER A 139 -11.07 0.04 -0.27
CA SER A 139 -10.78 1.46 -0.47
C SER A 139 -9.30 1.70 -0.74
N THR A 140 -8.40 1.01 -0.04
CA THR A 140 -6.95 1.11 -0.27
C THR A 140 -6.57 0.64 -1.66
N VAL A 141 -7.15 -0.47 -2.14
CA VAL A 141 -6.96 -0.94 -3.53
C VAL A 141 -7.36 0.15 -4.52
N LEU A 142 -8.57 0.71 -4.36
CA LEU A 142 -9.07 1.75 -5.26
C LEU A 142 -8.21 3.02 -5.21
N MET A 143 -7.79 3.45 -4.04
CA MET A 143 -7.01 4.69 -3.87
C MET A 143 -5.57 4.55 -4.37
N THR A 144 -4.96 3.37 -4.32
CA THR A 144 -3.56 3.15 -4.71
C THR A 144 -3.43 2.69 -6.16
N VAL A 145 -4.12 1.61 -6.54
CA VAL A 145 -4.01 1.01 -7.88
C VAL A 145 -4.58 1.94 -8.96
N THR A 146 -5.70 2.62 -8.67
CA THR A 146 -6.28 3.57 -9.62
C THR A 146 -5.32 4.73 -9.86
N LEU A 147 -4.69 5.23 -8.79
CA LEU A 147 -3.70 6.31 -8.89
C LEU A 147 -2.50 5.90 -9.75
N ALA A 148 -1.95 4.71 -9.48
CA ALA A 148 -0.84 4.17 -10.25
C ALA A 148 -1.19 4.07 -11.76
N LYS A 149 -2.38 3.56 -12.10
CA LYS A 149 -2.86 3.49 -13.49
C LYS A 149 -3.04 4.86 -14.13
N VAL A 150 -3.62 5.82 -13.40
CA VAL A 150 -3.81 7.20 -13.88
C VAL A 150 -2.46 7.87 -14.14
N ALA A 151 -1.46 7.60 -13.30
CA ALA A 151 -0.10 8.10 -13.49
C ALA A 151 0.67 7.43 -14.65
N GLY A 152 0.07 6.44 -15.34
CA GLY A 152 0.68 5.78 -16.51
C GLY A 152 1.62 4.63 -16.18
N LEU A 153 1.56 4.07 -14.96
CA LEU A 153 2.38 2.92 -14.61
C LEU A 153 1.92 1.66 -15.36
N SER A 154 2.86 0.96 -15.99
CA SER A 154 2.58 -0.23 -16.80
C SER A 154 2.53 -1.52 -15.98
N LEU A 155 3.37 -1.64 -14.95
CA LEU A 155 3.44 -2.82 -14.08
C LEU A 155 3.11 -2.44 -12.64
N ILE A 156 2.02 -3.03 -12.12
CA ILE A 156 1.57 -2.82 -10.75
C ILE A 156 1.48 -4.19 -10.08
N HIS A 157 2.31 -4.42 -9.05
CA HIS A 157 2.23 -5.59 -8.21
C HIS A 157 1.40 -5.27 -6.97
N ILE A 158 0.32 -6.01 -6.75
CA ILE A 158 -0.53 -5.87 -5.57
C ILE A 158 -0.17 -7.01 -4.62
N SER A 159 0.15 -6.67 -3.39
CA SER A 159 0.38 -7.61 -2.30
C SER A 159 -0.61 -7.32 -1.18
N GLU A 160 -1.22 -8.38 -0.65
CA GLU A 160 -2.04 -8.32 0.56
C GLU A 160 -1.58 -9.41 1.53
N PRO A 161 -1.78 -9.25 2.84
CA PRO A 161 -1.51 -10.32 3.79
C PRO A 161 -2.31 -11.55 3.42
N THR A 162 -1.68 -12.71 3.57
CA THR A 162 -2.33 -14.00 3.36
C THR A 162 -3.53 -14.11 4.29
N ARG A 163 -4.67 -14.51 3.73
CA ARG A 163 -5.88 -14.71 4.53
C ARG A 163 -5.69 -15.93 5.42
N PRO A 164 -6.13 -15.88 6.71
CA PRO A 164 -6.40 -17.11 7.44
C PRO A 164 -7.40 -17.90 6.61
N SER A 165 -7.10 -19.17 6.36
CA SER A 165 -8.07 -20.09 5.76
C SER A 165 -9.29 -20.16 6.67
N ILE A 166 -10.42 -19.65 6.22
CA ILE A 166 -11.72 -19.86 6.84
C ILE A 166 -12.10 -21.32 6.71
#